data_752530f7c883503a3fd83b0ae4c84183
#
_entry.id   752530f7c883503a3fd83b0ae4c84183
#
_cell.length_a   1.000
_cell.length_b   1.000
_cell.length_c   1.000
_cell.angle_alpha   90.00
_cell.angle_beta   90.00
_cell.angle_gamma   90.00
#
_symmetry.space_group_name_H-M   'P 1'
#
loop_
_entity.id
_entity.type
_entity.pdbx_description
1 polymer ?
#
loop_
_entity_poly.entity_id
_entity_poly.type
_entity_poly.pdbx_seq_one_letter_code
_entity_poly.pdbx_strand_id
1 'polypeptide(L)'
;PWGGAGVTGPSAWPASFTAGLHAALRRRIPPQADGPALEELSRDLVLALEQGELTVALTPDRLAVAQASGWLEGDASPLLLQGDRLGWRRWLQAMEQVVAELVERAHAPVPKPGKAVDPKLPDRLNAEQCAAVRALDQASVVLLSGGPGTGKTSTVVEILARAEARHPGLRIGLAAPTGKAARRLGEAVLAQRAPMPCSTIHRWLEAGSRGFGRHRQRPLELDLLVIDEMSMLDLSLTQALLEALPSGCRLLLVGDPAQLPPVGSGAVWHRLQQPDVRGRFGAGAVHLERTYRNRGALAQVAQQLRQGDLTAFGAALAALPEQANLQVHPSPLRRFPALVRERWLQRLKPLQELARELDRCPDQNLMAVSRPLFALLEQDLLLCPRRRGPWSLEDVHRTLLGASAVGNVERWPIGLPVICGSNQPELGLANGDLGVAIGFGAERRLLFQVVDPEGQVEARRLHPARLRRLEPAVALTIHRAQGSEADRVIVLWP
;
A
#
# COMPACT_ATOMS: atom_id res chain seq x y z
N PRO A 1 -26.53 4.99 -6.76
CA PRO A 1 -26.85 3.81 -7.55
C PRO A 1 -25.63 3.41 -8.38
N TRP A 2 -24.68 2.77 -7.74
CA TRP A 2 -23.61 2.09 -8.42
C TRP A 2 -24.14 0.69 -8.75
N GLY A 3 -24.97 0.63 -9.83
CA GLY A 3 -25.43 -0.61 -10.42
C GLY A 3 -24.22 -1.40 -10.91
N GLY A 4 -24.06 -2.61 -10.35
CA GLY A 4 -22.96 -3.50 -10.60
C GLY A 4 -22.83 -3.88 -12.07
N ALA A 5 -21.83 -3.29 -12.73
CA ALA A 5 -21.17 -3.92 -13.85
C ALA A 5 -19.88 -4.52 -13.26
N GLY A 6 -19.85 -5.81 -13.08
CA GLY A 6 -18.73 -6.55 -12.53
C GLY A 6 -17.44 -6.20 -13.24
N VAL A 7 -16.53 -5.58 -12.51
CA VAL A 7 -15.15 -5.38 -12.94
C VAL A 7 -14.45 -6.73 -12.80
N THR A 8 -14.53 -7.57 -13.82
CA THR A 8 -13.70 -8.75 -13.95
C THR A 8 -12.30 -8.33 -14.36
N GLY A 9 -11.50 -7.88 -13.39
CA GLY A 9 -10.05 -7.96 -13.51
C GLY A 9 -9.65 -9.45 -13.53
N PRO A 10 -8.48 -9.83 -14.04
CA PRO A 10 -8.03 -11.21 -13.89
C PRO A 10 -7.95 -11.48 -12.39
N SER A 11 -8.73 -12.43 -11.94
CA SER A 11 -8.72 -12.97 -10.60
C SER A 11 -7.29 -13.27 -10.19
N ALA A 12 -6.85 -12.83 -9.02
CA ALA A 12 -5.54 -13.19 -8.47
C ALA A 12 -5.46 -14.70 -8.23
N TRP A 13 -6.60 -15.35 -8.07
CA TRP A 13 -6.76 -16.78 -7.96
C TRP A 13 -7.31 -17.36 -9.26
N PRO A 14 -6.79 -18.51 -9.74
CA PRO A 14 -7.35 -19.18 -10.92
C PRO A 14 -8.85 -19.48 -10.70
N ALA A 15 -9.64 -19.42 -11.76
CA ALA A 15 -11.06 -19.79 -11.70
C ALA A 15 -11.27 -21.19 -11.09
N SER A 16 -10.30 -22.09 -11.27
CA SER A 16 -10.21 -23.40 -10.63
C SER A 16 -10.13 -23.34 -9.10
N PHE A 17 -9.66 -22.22 -8.50
CA PHE A 17 -9.58 -22.11 -7.04
C PHE A 17 -10.95 -22.04 -6.40
N THR A 18 -11.86 -21.23 -6.94
CA THR A 18 -13.23 -21.11 -6.42
C THR A 18 -13.96 -22.44 -6.48
N ALA A 19 -13.92 -23.11 -7.63
CA ALA A 19 -14.51 -24.43 -7.81
C ALA A 19 -13.87 -25.49 -6.87
N GLY A 20 -12.54 -25.45 -6.75
CA GLY A 20 -11.79 -26.33 -5.86
C GLY A 20 -12.10 -26.11 -4.38
N LEU A 21 -12.21 -24.85 -3.94
CA LEU A 21 -12.59 -24.49 -2.57
C LEU A 21 -14.01 -24.96 -2.27
N HIS A 22 -14.97 -24.65 -3.14
CA HIS A 22 -16.35 -25.09 -2.99
C HIS A 22 -16.47 -26.62 -2.92
N ALA A 23 -15.81 -27.35 -3.82
CA ALA A 23 -15.78 -28.81 -3.84
C ALA A 23 -15.10 -29.40 -2.57
N ALA A 24 -14.07 -28.77 -2.06
CA ALA A 24 -13.40 -29.19 -0.82
C ALA A 24 -14.30 -28.97 0.41
N LEU A 25 -15.01 -27.83 0.47
CA LEU A 25 -15.97 -27.54 1.53
C LEU A 25 -17.14 -28.54 1.53
N ARG A 26 -17.73 -28.81 0.36
CA ARG A 26 -18.79 -29.82 0.22
C ARG A 26 -18.40 -31.21 0.74
N ARG A 27 -17.16 -31.62 0.47
CA ARG A 27 -16.65 -32.91 0.96
C ARG A 27 -16.42 -32.93 2.46
N ARG A 28 -15.94 -31.82 3.03
CA ARG A 28 -15.55 -31.72 4.44
C ARG A 28 -16.76 -31.39 5.33
N ILE A 29 -17.65 -30.53 4.84
CA ILE A 29 -18.87 -30.07 5.51
C ILE A 29 -20.00 -30.16 4.50
N PRO A 30 -20.58 -31.36 4.32
CA PRO A 30 -21.69 -31.58 3.38
C PRO A 30 -22.84 -30.62 3.67
N PRO A 31 -23.30 -29.83 2.69
CA PRO A 31 -24.42 -28.94 2.89
C PRO A 31 -25.73 -29.70 2.99
N GLN A 32 -26.68 -29.20 3.78
CA GLN A 32 -28.04 -29.77 3.90
C GLN A 32 -28.82 -29.56 2.59
N ALA A 33 -28.70 -28.39 1.99
CA ALA A 33 -29.18 -28.09 0.64
C ALA A 33 -27.99 -27.65 -0.24
N ASP A 34 -27.78 -28.39 -1.31
CA ASP A 34 -26.71 -28.16 -2.28
C ASP A 34 -27.31 -27.74 -3.63
N GLY A 35 -26.55 -26.97 -4.42
CA GLY A 35 -26.99 -26.59 -5.75
C GLY A 35 -26.26 -25.35 -6.30
N PRO A 36 -26.67 -24.91 -7.51
CA PRO A 36 -26.03 -23.79 -8.20
C PRO A 36 -26.01 -22.47 -7.40
N ALA A 37 -27.06 -22.22 -6.59
CA ALA A 37 -27.16 -21.02 -5.77
C ALA A 37 -26.08 -20.97 -4.66
N LEU A 38 -25.75 -22.11 -4.03
CA LEU A 38 -24.68 -22.20 -3.04
C LEU A 38 -23.30 -22.06 -3.68
N GLU A 39 -23.11 -22.58 -4.90
CA GLU A 39 -21.88 -22.39 -5.67
C GLU A 39 -21.70 -20.92 -6.05
N GLU A 40 -22.78 -20.25 -6.47
CA GLU A 40 -22.76 -18.81 -6.79
C GLU A 40 -22.42 -17.96 -5.56
N LEU A 41 -23.05 -18.25 -4.42
CA LEU A 41 -22.73 -17.61 -3.14
C LEU A 41 -21.24 -17.80 -2.77
N SER A 42 -20.72 -19.01 -2.92
CA SER A 42 -19.30 -19.30 -2.69
C SER A 42 -18.39 -18.50 -3.63
N ARG A 43 -18.81 -18.35 -4.89
CA ARG A 43 -18.10 -17.54 -5.90
C ARG A 43 -18.09 -16.06 -5.53
N ASP A 44 -19.23 -15.50 -5.12
CA ASP A 44 -19.34 -14.13 -4.67
C ASP A 44 -18.41 -13.83 -3.48
N LEU A 45 -18.40 -14.74 -2.50
CA LEU A 45 -17.54 -14.63 -1.33
C LEU A 45 -16.04 -14.72 -1.66
N VAL A 46 -15.67 -15.56 -2.64
CA VAL A 46 -14.27 -15.64 -3.11
C VAL A 46 -13.90 -14.38 -3.89
N LEU A 47 -14.79 -13.89 -4.75
CA LEU A 47 -14.58 -12.63 -5.47
C LEU A 47 -14.43 -11.44 -4.53
N ALA A 48 -15.19 -11.40 -3.44
CA ALA A 48 -15.03 -10.38 -2.39
C ALA A 48 -13.61 -10.44 -1.78
N LEU A 49 -13.11 -11.63 -1.43
CA LEU A 49 -11.74 -11.79 -0.92
C LEU A 49 -10.69 -11.31 -1.94
N GLU A 50 -10.88 -11.59 -3.23
CA GLU A 50 -9.98 -11.09 -4.28
C GLU A 50 -9.98 -9.56 -4.42
N GLN A 51 -11.09 -8.92 -4.04
CA GLN A 51 -11.25 -7.47 -4.00
C GLN A 51 -10.77 -6.84 -2.68
N GLY A 52 -10.21 -7.65 -1.77
CA GLY A 52 -9.76 -7.20 -0.46
C GLY A 52 -10.83 -7.21 0.64
N GLU A 53 -12.09 -7.51 0.28
CA GLU A 53 -13.23 -7.54 1.19
C GLU A 53 -13.37 -8.92 1.87
N LEU A 54 -13.72 -8.94 3.16
CA LEU A 54 -13.96 -10.19 3.89
C LEU A 54 -15.41 -10.66 3.84
N THR A 55 -16.32 -9.78 3.41
CA THR A 55 -17.76 -10.02 3.47
C THR A 55 -18.46 -9.51 2.22
N VAL A 56 -19.63 -10.06 1.95
CA VAL A 56 -20.60 -9.55 0.98
C VAL A 56 -21.82 -9.00 1.70
N ALA A 57 -22.54 -8.06 1.07
CA ALA A 57 -23.82 -7.59 1.61
C ALA A 57 -24.83 -8.75 1.71
N LEU A 58 -25.54 -8.81 2.81
CA LEU A 58 -26.57 -9.81 3.07
C LEU A 58 -27.85 -9.40 2.35
N THR A 59 -28.20 -10.15 1.31
CA THR A 59 -29.52 -10.04 0.66
C THR A 59 -30.43 -11.16 1.18
N PRO A 60 -31.78 -11.01 1.07
CA PRO A 60 -32.70 -12.10 1.44
C PRO A 60 -32.37 -13.43 0.76
N ASP A 61 -32.01 -13.40 -0.52
CA ASP A 61 -31.64 -14.60 -1.29
C ASP A 61 -30.37 -15.26 -0.77
N ARG A 62 -29.30 -14.45 -0.50
CA ARG A 62 -28.04 -14.96 0.08
C ARG A 62 -28.25 -15.55 1.46
N LEU A 63 -29.09 -14.92 2.28
CA LEU A 63 -29.42 -15.44 3.62
C LEU A 63 -30.16 -16.79 3.50
N ALA A 64 -31.18 -16.88 2.65
CA ALA A 64 -31.93 -18.09 2.44
C ALA A 64 -31.05 -19.26 1.96
N VAL A 65 -30.15 -18.99 0.99
CA VAL A 65 -29.19 -20.00 0.51
C VAL A 65 -28.23 -20.44 1.61
N ALA A 66 -27.67 -19.49 2.37
CA ALA A 66 -26.73 -19.79 3.45
C ALA A 66 -27.38 -20.57 4.58
N GLN A 67 -28.65 -20.25 4.95
CA GLN A 67 -29.42 -20.99 5.95
C GLN A 67 -29.76 -22.40 5.45
N ALA A 68 -30.31 -22.51 4.24
CA ALA A 68 -30.70 -23.82 3.66
C ALA A 68 -29.49 -24.75 3.52
N SER A 69 -28.29 -24.23 3.30
CA SER A 69 -27.07 -25.05 3.22
C SER A 69 -26.63 -25.64 4.58
N GLY A 70 -27.11 -25.11 5.72
CA GLY A 70 -26.60 -25.46 7.05
C GLY A 70 -25.20 -24.92 7.34
N TRP A 71 -24.58 -24.14 6.41
CA TRP A 71 -23.22 -23.63 6.55
C TRP A 71 -23.07 -22.42 7.51
N LEU A 72 -24.18 -21.99 8.12
CA LEU A 72 -24.19 -21.02 9.22
C LEU A 72 -24.28 -21.68 10.60
N GLU A 73 -24.53 -22.98 10.68
CA GLU A 73 -24.85 -23.68 11.92
C GLU A 73 -23.61 -24.36 12.52
N GLY A 74 -23.48 -24.24 13.84
CA GLY A 74 -22.42 -24.89 14.62
C GLY A 74 -21.04 -24.19 14.55
N ASP A 75 -20.13 -24.65 15.41
CA ASP A 75 -18.82 -24.05 15.59
C ASP A 75 -17.86 -24.28 14.40
N ALA A 76 -18.10 -25.34 13.64
CA ALA A 76 -17.32 -25.70 12.46
C ALA A 76 -17.88 -25.10 11.15
N SER A 77 -18.96 -24.32 11.22
CA SER A 77 -19.59 -23.73 10.03
C SER A 77 -18.64 -22.87 9.23
N PRO A 78 -18.61 -22.98 7.90
CA PRO A 78 -17.67 -22.21 7.07
C PRO A 78 -18.05 -20.73 6.91
N LEU A 79 -19.33 -20.40 7.12
CA LEU A 79 -19.87 -19.05 6.99
C LEU A 79 -20.16 -18.42 8.36
N LEU A 80 -20.11 -17.11 8.41
CA LEU A 80 -20.43 -16.31 9.58
C LEU A 80 -21.17 -15.04 9.15
N LEU A 81 -22.23 -14.71 9.91
CA LEU A 81 -22.92 -13.43 9.80
C LEU A 81 -22.26 -12.39 10.71
N GLN A 82 -22.05 -11.19 10.17
CA GLN A 82 -21.55 -10.03 10.90
C GLN A 82 -22.46 -8.83 10.59
N GLY A 83 -23.46 -8.62 11.44
CA GLY A 83 -24.50 -7.62 11.17
C GLY A 83 -25.28 -7.94 9.88
N ASP A 84 -25.28 -7.01 8.94
CA ASP A 84 -25.91 -7.13 7.63
C ASP A 84 -24.96 -7.69 6.55
N ARG A 85 -23.90 -8.36 6.94
CA ARG A 85 -22.88 -8.91 6.03
C ARG A 85 -22.62 -10.38 6.30
N LEU A 86 -22.25 -11.10 5.23
CA LEU A 86 -21.93 -12.52 5.25
C LEU A 86 -20.49 -12.72 4.79
N GLY A 87 -19.73 -13.56 5.50
CA GLY A 87 -18.34 -13.83 5.15
C GLY A 87 -17.88 -15.23 5.52
N TRP A 88 -16.67 -15.57 5.07
CA TRP A 88 -16.03 -16.81 5.48
C TRP A 88 -15.56 -16.71 6.94
N ARG A 89 -16.01 -17.63 7.78
CA ARG A 89 -15.67 -17.68 9.21
C ARG A 89 -14.17 -17.56 9.46
N ARG A 90 -13.35 -18.29 8.70
CA ARG A 90 -11.90 -18.32 8.87
C ARG A 90 -11.28 -16.91 8.82
N TRP A 91 -11.65 -16.11 7.82
CA TRP A 91 -11.09 -14.75 7.64
C TRP A 91 -11.66 -13.76 8.64
N LEU A 92 -12.94 -13.88 8.96
CA LEU A 92 -13.56 -13.02 9.98
C LEU A 92 -12.97 -13.29 11.37
N GLN A 93 -12.80 -14.54 11.75
CA GLN A 93 -12.16 -14.89 13.02
C GLN A 93 -10.69 -14.47 13.06
N ALA A 94 -9.95 -14.62 11.95
CA ALA A 94 -8.57 -14.16 11.85
C ALA A 94 -8.48 -12.64 12.02
N MET A 95 -9.41 -11.85 11.46
CA MET A 95 -9.46 -10.41 11.65
C MET A 95 -9.73 -10.06 13.14
N GLU A 96 -10.71 -10.69 13.76
CA GLU A 96 -11.01 -10.43 15.17
C GLU A 96 -9.84 -10.86 16.10
N GLN A 97 -9.11 -11.91 15.77
CA GLN A 97 -7.89 -12.31 16.50
C GLN A 97 -6.79 -11.26 16.39
N VAL A 98 -6.55 -10.71 15.19
CA VAL A 98 -5.58 -9.62 15.00
C VAL A 98 -5.98 -8.38 15.79
N VAL A 99 -7.25 -8.01 15.73
CA VAL A 99 -7.78 -6.86 16.51
C VAL A 99 -7.62 -7.12 18.00
N ALA A 100 -7.99 -8.28 18.48
CA ALA A 100 -7.90 -8.65 19.90
C ALA A 100 -6.44 -8.59 20.40
N GLU A 101 -5.49 -9.15 19.64
CA GLU A 101 -4.06 -9.12 19.98
C GLU A 101 -3.52 -7.69 20.02
N LEU A 102 -3.85 -6.85 19.04
CA LEU A 102 -3.41 -5.46 19.03
C LEU A 102 -3.98 -4.66 20.21
N VAL A 103 -5.24 -4.90 20.57
CA VAL A 103 -5.88 -4.26 21.74
C VAL A 103 -5.26 -4.77 23.04
N GLU A 104 -5.01 -6.07 23.18
CA GLU A 104 -4.32 -6.63 24.34
C GLU A 104 -2.93 -6.03 24.50
N ARG A 105 -2.15 -5.95 23.42
CA ARG A 105 -0.85 -5.28 23.40
C ARG A 105 -0.96 -3.80 23.78
N ALA A 106 -2.01 -3.09 23.35
CA ALA A 106 -2.20 -1.68 23.68
C ALA A 106 -2.38 -1.44 25.18
N HIS A 107 -2.99 -2.39 25.89
CA HIS A 107 -3.20 -2.35 27.35
C HIS A 107 -2.05 -2.95 28.15
N ALA A 108 -1.04 -3.52 27.49
CA ALA A 108 0.13 -4.03 28.17
C ALA A 108 0.87 -2.89 28.91
N PRO A 109 1.46 -3.16 30.08
CA PRO A 109 2.18 -2.15 30.86
C PRO A 109 3.27 -1.47 30.03
N VAL A 110 3.25 -0.16 29.99
CA VAL A 110 4.30 0.62 29.36
C VAL A 110 5.53 0.65 30.28
N PRO A 111 6.75 0.39 29.77
CA PRO A 111 7.96 0.48 30.57
C PRO A 111 8.09 1.85 31.22
N LYS A 112 8.37 1.87 32.52
CA LYS A 112 8.60 3.13 33.22
C LYS A 112 9.87 3.79 32.65
N PRO A 113 9.86 5.10 32.42
CA PRO A 113 11.04 5.80 31.98
C PRO A 113 12.15 5.65 33.03
N GLY A 114 13.38 5.53 32.57
CA GLY A 114 14.55 5.64 33.46
C GLY A 114 14.61 7.06 34.08
N LYS A 115 15.74 7.40 34.69
CA LYS A 115 15.99 8.77 35.23
C LYS A 115 16.10 9.85 34.12
N ALA A 116 15.59 9.55 32.93
CA ALA A 116 15.70 10.40 31.76
C ALA A 116 14.86 11.67 31.88
N VAL A 117 15.41 12.76 31.40
CA VAL A 117 14.76 14.08 31.32
C VAL A 117 13.51 13.95 30.43
N ASP A 118 12.39 14.50 30.87
CA ASP A 118 11.22 14.63 30.01
C ASP A 118 11.46 15.74 28.98
N PRO A 119 11.72 15.41 27.71
CA PRO A 119 12.08 16.43 26.73
C PRO A 119 10.90 17.36 26.47
N LYS A 120 11.16 18.68 26.52
CA LYS A 120 10.15 19.69 26.15
C LYS A 120 9.74 19.44 24.69
N LEU A 121 8.43 19.40 24.45
CA LEU A 121 7.90 19.29 23.10
C LEU A 121 8.18 20.57 22.32
N PRO A 122 8.53 20.46 21.02
CA PRO A 122 8.73 21.62 20.15
C PRO A 122 7.46 22.47 20.04
N ASP A 123 7.61 23.80 20.14
CA ASP A 123 6.48 24.75 20.09
C ASP A 123 5.76 24.76 18.71
N ARG A 124 6.39 24.17 17.67
CA ARG A 124 5.82 24.02 16.32
C ARG A 124 4.73 22.96 16.20
N LEU A 125 4.61 22.09 17.20
CA LEU A 125 3.61 21.01 17.18
C LEU A 125 2.23 21.54 17.59
N ASN A 126 1.19 21.12 16.86
CA ASN A 126 -0.17 21.40 17.27
C ASN A 126 -0.62 20.43 18.41
N ALA A 127 -1.82 20.64 18.94
CA ALA A 127 -2.33 19.86 20.08
C ALA A 127 -2.43 18.35 19.76
N GLU A 128 -2.88 17.98 18.55
CA GLU A 128 -3.01 16.59 18.10
C GLU A 128 -1.64 15.93 17.97
N GLN A 129 -0.66 16.63 17.40
CA GLN A 129 0.72 16.16 17.28
C GLN A 129 1.37 16.00 18.66
N CYS A 130 1.14 16.94 19.58
CA CYS A 130 1.59 16.83 20.98
C CYS A 130 0.97 15.60 21.66
N ALA A 131 -0.32 15.33 21.44
CA ALA A 131 -0.97 14.14 21.98
C ALA A 131 -0.33 12.86 21.39
N ALA A 132 -0.09 12.82 20.07
CA ALA A 132 0.58 11.69 19.41
C ALA A 132 1.98 11.42 19.98
N VAL A 133 2.79 12.48 20.20
CA VAL A 133 4.14 12.34 20.75
C VAL A 133 4.11 11.78 22.18
N ARG A 134 3.07 12.08 22.95
CA ARG A 134 2.90 11.54 24.30
C ARG A 134 2.22 10.16 24.36
N ALA A 135 1.59 9.73 23.27
CA ALA A 135 0.77 8.51 23.27
C ALA A 135 1.57 7.25 23.62
N LEU A 136 2.83 7.11 23.15
CA LEU A 136 3.70 5.99 23.53
C LEU A 136 4.11 5.97 25.01
N ASP A 137 3.92 7.05 25.74
CA ASP A 137 4.14 7.07 27.20
C ASP A 137 2.98 6.41 27.96
N GLN A 138 1.83 6.23 27.32
CA GLN A 138 0.59 5.78 27.93
C GLN A 138 0.06 4.46 27.36
N ALA A 139 0.48 4.10 26.15
CA ALA A 139 0.03 2.89 25.46
C ALA A 139 1.17 2.20 24.73
N SER A 140 1.17 0.88 24.74
CA SER A 140 2.17 0.07 24.01
C SER A 140 1.87 -0.07 22.52
N VAL A 141 0.65 0.24 22.08
CA VAL A 141 0.28 0.36 20.67
C VAL A 141 -0.36 1.71 20.42
N VAL A 142 0.19 2.46 19.47
CA VAL A 142 -0.33 3.77 19.06
C VAL A 142 -0.80 3.72 17.62
N LEU A 143 -2.04 4.14 17.39
CA LEU A 143 -2.64 4.34 16.06
C LEU A 143 -2.55 5.83 15.71
N LEU A 144 -1.63 6.19 14.81
CA LEU A 144 -1.49 7.55 14.28
C LEU A 144 -2.16 7.63 12.91
N SER A 145 -3.37 8.15 12.87
CA SER A 145 -4.13 8.32 11.64
C SER A 145 -4.17 9.77 11.18
N GLY A 146 -4.34 9.99 9.88
CA GLY A 146 -4.46 11.32 9.30
C GLY A 146 -4.34 11.31 7.79
N GLY A 147 -4.88 12.32 7.14
CA GLY A 147 -4.82 12.49 5.70
C GLY A 147 -3.42 12.87 5.17
N PRO A 148 -3.25 12.99 3.85
CA PRO A 148 -1.99 13.45 3.27
C PRO A 148 -1.70 14.89 3.70
N GLY A 149 -0.43 15.17 4.02
CA GLY A 149 0.01 16.50 4.43
C GLY A 149 -0.38 16.92 5.85
N THR A 150 -0.87 16.02 6.70
CA THR A 150 -1.15 16.32 8.13
C THR A 150 0.10 16.28 9.02
N GLY A 151 1.25 15.93 8.46
CA GLY A 151 2.50 15.88 9.20
C GLY A 151 2.72 14.56 9.95
N LYS A 152 2.12 13.45 9.52
CA LYS A 152 2.34 12.12 10.13
C LYS A 152 3.83 11.80 10.27
N THR A 153 4.59 11.88 9.19
CA THR A 153 6.01 11.52 9.18
C THR A 153 6.86 12.43 10.10
N SER A 154 6.61 13.74 10.11
CA SER A 154 7.28 14.65 11.05
C SER A 154 6.90 14.36 12.51
N THR A 155 5.65 13.99 12.75
CA THR A 155 5.19 13.56 14.09
C THR A 155 5.87 12.26 14.51
N VAL A 156 6.06 11.30 13.60
CA VAL A 156 6.82 10.06 13.86
C VAL A 156 8.25 10.38 14.33
N VAL A 157 8.95 11.31 13.67
CA VAL A 157 10.31 11.72 14.06
C VAL A 157 10.34 12.24 15.49
N GLU A 158 9.35 13.04 15.89
CA GLU A 158 9.25 13.57 17.26
C GLU A 158 8.90 12.49 18.30
N ILE A 159 8.02 11.54 17.91
CA ILE A 159 7.71 10.37 18.75
C ILE A 159 8.98 9.56 19.01
N LEU A 160 9.78 9.29 17.97
CA LEU A 160 11.05 8.57 18.07
C LEU A 160 12.04 9.34 18.96
N ALA A 161 12.14 10.66 18.77
CA ALA A 161 13.00 11.52 19.61
C ALA A 161 12.69 11.38 21.08
N ARG A 162 11.40 11.44 21.41
CA ARG A 162 10.92 11.30 22.79
C ARG A 162 11.15 9.88 23.32
N ALA A 163 10.86 8.86 22.51
CA ALA A 163 11.03 7.47 22.93
C ALA A 163 12.48 7.15 23.30
N GLU A 164 13.46 7.57 22.47
CA GLU A 164 14.89 7.37 22.74
C GLU A 164 15.37 8.19 23.97
N ALA A 165 14.91 9.44 24.11
CA ALA A 165 15.27 10.25 25.26
C ALA A 165 14.79 9.66 26.59
N ARG A 166 13.61 9.04 26.58
CA ARG A 166 13.03 8.40 27.78
C ARG A 166 13.55 6.99 28.05
N HIS A 167 13.97 6.30 27.00
CA HIS A 167 14.48 4.92 27.06
C HIS A 167 15.73 4.79 26.19
N PRO A 168 16.89 5.23 26.67
CA PRO A 168 18.15 5.09 25.93
C PRO A 168 18.45 3.62 25.63
N GLY A 169 18.89 3.34 24.40
CA GLY A 169 19.25 1.98 23.98
C GLY A 169 18.09 1.15 23.43
N LEU A 170 16.91 1.74 23.18
CA LEU A 170 15.82 1.05 22.50
C LEU A 170 16.25 0.53 21.14
N ARG A 171 15.95 -0.72 20.86
CA ARG A 171 16.08 -1.33 19.52
C ARG A 171 14.84 -0.96 18.70
N ILE A 172 15.00 0.06 17.86
CA ILE A 172 13.93 0.60 17.05
C ILE A 172 14.05 0.10 15.63
N GLY A 173 12.92 -0.39 15.06
CA GLY A 173 12.78 -0.73 13.65
C GLY A 173 11.77 0.17 12.95
N LEU A 174 12.07 0.51 11.70
CA LEU A 174 11.16 1.23 10.81
C LEU A 174 10.72 0.30 9.69
N ALA A 175 9.43 0.24 9.42
CA ALA A 175 8.87 -0.65 8.43
C ALA A 175 7.81 0.03 7.57
N ALA A 176 7.69 -0.41 6.32
CA ALA A 176 6.58 -0.05 5.45
C ALA A 176 6.26 -1.22 4.51
N PRO A 177 5.07 -1.26 3.88
CA PRO A 177 4.70 -2.32 2.93
C PRO A 177 5.55 -2.33 1.67
N THR A 178 6.00 -1.16 1.19
CA THR A 178 6.73 -0.99 -0.07
C THR A 178 8.13 -0.44 0.16
N GLY A 179 9.07 -0.76 -0.75
CA GLY A 179 10.45 -0.25 -0.70
C GLY A 179 10.50 1.27 -0.76
N LYS A 180 9.63 1.89 -1.57
CA LYS A 180 9.55 3.34 -1.69
C LYS A 180 9.08 4.02 -0.40
N ALA A 181 8.05 3.49 0.24
CA ALA A 181 7.56 4.02 1.51
C ALA A 181 8.59 3.85 2.64
N ALA A 182 9.25 2.68 2.71
CA ALA A 182 10.32 2.45 3.68
C ALA A 182 11.49 3.42 3.49
N ARG A 183 11.92 3.64 2.24
CA ARG A 183 12.98 4.59 1.92
C ARG A 183 12.63 6.01 2.39
N ARG A 184 11.43 6.50 2.08
CA ARG A 184 10.95 7.82 2.50
C ARG A 184 10.91 7.99 4.01
N LEU A 185 10.41 6.97 4.70
CA LEU A 185 10.40 6.97 6.17
C LEU A 185 11.83 7.05 6.70
N GLY A 186 12.76 6.24 6.18
CA GLY A 186 14.17 6.24 6.55
C GLY A 186 14.85 7.58 6.29
N GLU A 187 14.65 8.17 5.11
CA GLU A 187 15.20 9.49 4.74
C GLU A 187 14.67 10.60 5.65
N ALA A 188 13.38 10.59 5.95
CA ALA A 188 12.76 11.59 6.85
C ALA A 188 13.31 11.49 8.27
N VAL A 189 13.57 10.28 8.76
CA VAL A 189 14.19 10.05 10.07
C VAL A 189 15.66 10.48 10.03
N LEU A 190 16.41 10.05 9.02
CA LEU A 190 17.83 10.36 8.84
C LEU A 190 18.10 11.87 8.75
N ALA A 191 17.19 12.65 8.17
CA ALA A 191 17.32 14.10 8.05
C ALA A 191 17.40 14.83 9.41
N GLN A 192 16.93 14.20 10.50
CA GLN A 192 16.84 14.84 11.81
C GLN A 192 17.45 13.99 12.93
N ARG A 193 17.84 12.74 12.66
CA ARG A 193 18.28 11.75 13.65
C ARG A 193 19.38 10.84 13.11
N ALA A 194 19.97 10.05 14.01
CA ALA A 194 20.88 8.98 13.61
C ALA A 194 20.17 7.93 12.72
N PRO A 195 20.90 7.23 11.85
CA PRO A 195 20.36 6.15 11.04
C PRO A 195 19.69 5.07 11.92
N MET A 196 18.49 4.65 11.50
CA MET A 196 17.75 3.55 12.12
C MET A 196 17.52 2.44 11.08
N PRO A 197 17.49 1.16 11.48
CA PRO A 197 17.14 0.06 10.59
C PRO A 197 15.76 0.31 9.96
N CYS A 198 15.72 0.46 8.64
CA CYS A 198 14.50 0.73 7.90
C CYS A 198 14.38 -0.19 6.70
N SER A 199 13.26 -0.92 6.58
CA SER A 199 13.06 -1.86 5.49
C SER A 199 11.59 -2.16 5.24
N THR A 200 11.30 -2.94 4.17
CA THR A 200 9.95 -3.45 3.97
C THR A 200 9.58 -4.49 5.03
N ILE A 201 8.28 -4.62 5.34
CA ILE A 201 7.79 -5.65 6.27
C ILE A 201 8.21 -7.05 5.80
N HIS A 202 8.12 -7.32 4.49
CA HIS A 202 8.57 -8.60 3.93
C HIS A 202 10.06 -8.89 4.21
N ARG A 203 10.91 -7.86 4.18
CA ARG A 203 12.34 -8.01 4.48
C ARG A 203 12.57 -8.21 5.98
N TRP A 204 11.85 -7.48 6.85
CA TRP A 204 11.86 -7.72 8.29
C TRP A 204 11.47 -9.16 8.64
N LEU A 205 10.47 -9.70 7.94
CA LEU A 205 10.02 -11.08 8.11
C LEU A 205 10.90 -12.12 7.41
N GLU A 206 11.97 -11.72 6.72
CA GLU A 206 12.84 -12.62 5.94
C GLU A 206 12.00 -13.46 4.95
N ALA A 207 11.11 -12.80 4.19
CA ALA A 207 10.22 -13.47 3.24
C ALA A 207 10.99 -14.21 2.15
N GLY A 208 10.73 -15.49 1.98
CA GLY A 208 11.35 -16.37 0.98
C GLY A 208 10.36 -17.33 0.33
N SER A 209 10.86 -18.24 -0.49
CA SER A 209 10.02 -19.22 -1.22
C SER A 209 9.26 -20.19 -0.31
N ARG A 210 9.71 -20.37 0.92
CA ARG A 210 9.12 -21.26 1.94
C ARG A 210 8.25 -20.52 2.97
N GLY A 211 7.98 -19.22 2.77
CA GLY A 211 7.26 -18.37 3.70
C GLY A 211 8.18 -17.39 4.43
N PHE A 212 7.82 -17.06 5.67
CA PHE A 212 8.56 -16.10 6.49
C PHE A 212 9.58 -16.80 7.39
N GLY A 213 10.80 -16.27 7.47
CA GLY A 213 11.88 -16.77 8.33
C GLY A 213 11.76 -16.30 9.77
N ARG A 214 11.00 -15.21 10.04
CA ARG A 214 10.70 -14.69 11.38
C ARG A 214 9.29 -15.12 11.80
N HIS A 215 9.18 -15.64 13.00
CA HIS A 215 7.96 -16.17 13.59
C HIS A 215 8.12 -16.31 15.12
N ARG A 216 7.12 -16.82 15.84
CA ARG A 216 7.13 -16.92 17.33
C ARG A 216 8.38 -17.57 17.93
N GLN A 217 8.95 -18.56 17.26
CA GLN A 217 10.17 -19.26 17.74
C GLN A 217 11.47 -18.54 17.37
N ARG A 218 11.38 -17.60 16.40
CA ARG A 218 12.51 -16.77 15.94
C ARG A 218 12.03 -15.33 15.76
N PRO A 219 11.67 -14.63 16.85
CA PRO A 219 11.09 -13.31 16.78
C PRO A 219 12.10 -12.26 16.30
N LEU A 220 11.57 -11.09 15.96
CA LEU A 220 12.35 -9.89 15.73
C LEU A 220 12.95 -9.40 17.07
N GLU A 221 14.15 -8.87 17.01
CA GLU A 221 14.84 -8.36 18.21
C GLU A 221 14.61 -6.85 18.36
N LEU A 222 13.35 -6.45 18.52
CA LEU A 222 12.92 -5.07 18.57
C LEU A 222 12.16 -4.76 19.87
N ASP A 223 12.33 -3.53 20.37
CA ASP A 223 11.60 -2.98 21.49
C ASP A 223 10.50 -2.00 21.05
N LEU A 224 10.68 -1.40 19.84
CA LEU A 224 9.70 -0.53 19.19
C LEU A 224 9.75 -0.76 17.67
N LEU A 225 8.59 -0.98 17.07
CA LEU A 225 8.43 -1.03 15.62
C LEU A 225 7.48 0.06 15.16
N VAL A 226 7.95 0.90 14.25
CA VAL A 226 7.13 1.86 13.51
C VAL A 226 6.73 1.26 12.18
N ILE A 227 5.45 1.28 11.87
CA ILE A 227 4.91 0.80 10.59
C ILE A 227 4.18 1.96 9.93
N ASP A 228 4.72 2.45 8.82
CA ASP A 228 4.06 3.46 7.99
C ASP A 228 3.24 2.81 6.87
N GLU A 229 2.29 3.54 6.30
CA GLU A 229 1.38 3.09 5.24
C GLU A 229 0.57 1.83 5.63
N MET A 230 0.05 1.81 6.85
CA MET A 230 -0.78 0.70 7.38
C MET A 230 -1.99 0.37 6.51
N SER A 231 -2.51 1.33 5.73
CA SER A 231 -3.62 1.13 4.80
C SER A 231 -3.35 0.06 3.74
N MET A 232 -2.08 -0.21 3.45
CA MET A 232 -1.65 -1.21 2.45
C MET A 232 -1.42 -2.62 3.04
N LEU A 233 -1.54 -2.81 4.35
CA LEU A 233 -1.35 -4.11 4.99
C LEU A 233 -2.63 -4.93 4.96
N ASP A 234 -2.53 -6.13 4.38
CA ASP A 234 -3.59 -7.14 4.45
C ASP A 234 -3.55 -7.94 5.75
N LEU A 235 -4.58 -8.75 5.95
CA LEU A 235 -4.75 -9.56 7.15
C LEU A 235 -3.62 -10.57 7.33
N SER A 236 -3.19 -11.24 6.26
CA SER A 236 -2.19 -12.31 6.36
C SER A 236 -0.79 -11.77 6.68
N LEU A 237 -0.42 -10.63 6.09
CA LEU A 237 0.86 -9.98 6.38
C LEU A 237 0.88 -9.41 7.81
N THR A 238 -0.26 -8.88 8.27
CA THR A 238 -0.40 -8.39 9.65
C THR A 238 -0.29 -9.52 10.66
N GLN A 239 -0.94 -10.66 10.42
CA GLN A 239 -0.80 -11.85 11.28
C GLN A 239 0.65 -12.33 11.36
N ALA A 240 1.31 -12.51 10.22
CA ALA A 240 2.70 -12.93 10.18
C ALA A 240 3.62 -11.97 10.93
N LEU A 241 3.37 -10.67 10.83
CA LEU A 241 4.14 -9.67 11.54
C LEU A 241 3.92 -9.75 13.06
N LEU A 242 2.68 -9.86 13.53
CA LEU A 242 2.38 -10.01 14.95
C LEU A 242 2.99 -11.29 15.54
N GLU A 243 2.97 -12.39 14.80
CA GLU A 243 3.62 -13.64 15.20
C GLU A 243 5.15 -13.52 15.32
N ALA A 244 5.76 -12.63 14.55
CA ALA A 244 7.20 -12.39 14.58
C ALA A 244 7.63 -11.35 15.63
N LEU A 245 6.69 -10.65 16.27
CA LEU A 245 7.02 -9.62 17.25
C LEU A 245 7.10 -10.19 18.68
N PRO A 246 8.10 -9.77 19.47
CA PRO A 246 8.12 -10.05 20.90
C PRO A 246 6.85 -9.48 21.59
N SER A 247 6.39 -10.13 22.65
CA SER A 247 5.22 -9.66 23.43
C SER A 247 5.42 -8.26 24.00
N GLY A 248 6.64 -7.88 24.38
CA GLY A 248 6.98 -6.56 24.90
C GLY A 248 7.30 -5.50 23.83
N CYS A 249 7.29 -5.83 22.55
CA CYS A 249 7.56 -4.88 21.49
C CYS A 249 6.39 -3.88 21.35
N ARG A 250 6.69 -2.59 21.49
CA ARG A 250 5.72 -1.50 21.28
C ARG A 250 5.52 -1.24 19.80
N LEU A 251 4.34 -0.75 19.43
CA LEU A 251 3.97 -0.50 18.05
C LEU A 251 3.51 0.94 17.84
N LEU A 252 4.03 1.57 16.80
CA LEU A 252 3.49 2.81 16.25
C LEU A 252 2.97 2.52 14.83
N LEU A 253 1.65 2.43 14.70
CA LEU A 253 0.96 2.12 13.46
C LEU A 253 0.49 3.43 12.82
N VAL A 254 1.02 3.75 11.64
CA VAL A 254 0.78 5.02 10.94
C VAL A 254 0.06 4.76 9.62
N GLY A 255 -1.00 5.50 9.36
CA GLY A 255 -1.73 5.33 8.11
C GLY A 255 -2.80 6.40 7.86
N ASP A 256 -3.36 6.36 6.66
CA ASP A 256 -4.47 7.21 6.25
C ASP A 256 -5.73 6.35 6.10
N PRO A 257 -6.80 6.62 6.88
CA PRO A 257 -8.04 5.83 6.80
C PRO A 257 -8.81 6.04 5.49
N ALA A 258 -8.54 7.13 4.75
CA ALA A 258 -9.20 7.43 3.48
C ALA A 258 -8.44 6.91 2.25
N GLN A 259 -7.25 6.31 2.44
CA GLN A 259 -6.53 5.67 1.35
C GLN A 259 -7.17 4.33 0.96
N LEU A 260 -6.84 3.86 -0.24
CA LEU A 260 -7.34 2.58 -0.75
C LEU A 260 -6.95 1.42 0.19
N PRO A 261 -7.83 0.43 0.34
CA PRO A 261 -7.53 -0.80 1.08
C PRO A 261 -6.41 -1.59 0.39
N PRO A 262 -5.80 -2.57 1.08
CA PRO A 262 -4.78 -3.42 0.51
C PRO A 262 -5.35 -4.25 -0.66
N VAL A 263 -4.46 -4.69 -1.55
CA VAL A 263 -4.83 -5.62 -2.64
C VAL A 263 -5.14 -7.02 -2.10
N GLY A 264 -4.47 -7.43 -1.01
CA GLY A 264 -4.76 -8.68 -0.31
C GLY A 264 -6.01 -8.59 0.56
N SER A 265 -6.55 -9.75 0.95
CA SER A 265 -7.81 -9.83 1.69
C SER A 265 -7.67 -9.29 3.12
N GLY A 266 -8.64 -8.49 3.54
CA GLY A 266 -8.79 -8.00 4.90
C GLY A 266 -8.02 -6.72 5.19
N ALA A 267 -8.71 -5.60 5.13
CA ALA A 267 -8.19 -4.27 5.41
C ALA A 267 -8.10 -4.02 6.92
N VAL A 268 -7.02 -4.50 7.55
CA VAL A 268 -6.82 -4.39 9.01
C VAL A 268 -6.88 -2.94 9.48
N TRP A 269 -6.20 -2.02 8.77
CA TRP A 269 -6.21 -0.60 9.13
C TRP A 269 -7.62 -0.01 9.17
N HIS A 270 -8.47 -0.33 8.18
CA HIS A 270 -9.86 0.14 8.16
C HIS A 270 -10.66 -0.43 9.33
N ARG A 271 -10.45 -1.70 9.70
CA ARG A 271 -11.11 -2.30 10.86
C ARG A 271 -10.68 -1.62 12.18
N LEU A 272 -9.39 -1.30 12.32
CA LEU A 272 -8.87 -0.57 13.48
C LEU A 272 -9.40 0.86 13.59
N GLN A 273 -9.84 1.48 12.50
CA GLN A 273 -10.43 2.82 12.49
C GLN A 273 -11.94 2.84 12.76
N GLN A 274 -12.61 1.69 12.77
CA GLN A 274 -14.03 1.63 13.14
C GLN A 274 -14.22 2.08 14.60
N PRO A 275 -15.28 2.85 14.92
CA PRO A 275 -15.46 3.43 16.26
C PRO A 275 -15.44 2.41 17.40
N ASP A 276 -16.04 1.23 17.20
CA ASP A 276 -16.11 0.13 18.16
C ASP A 276 -14.73 -0.45 18.53
N VAL A 277 -13.80 -0.49 17.56
CA VAL A 277 -12.44 -0.97 17.77
C VAL A 277 -11.52 0.16 18.20
N ARG A 278 -11.57 1.30 17.47
CA ARG A 278 -10.69 2.44 17.72
C ARG A 278 -10.78 2.94 19.16
N GLY A 279 -12.00 3.01 19.71
CA GLY A 279 -12.23 3.44 21.11
C GLY A 279 -11.50 2.58 22.14
N ARG A 280 -11.20 1.33 21.82
CA ARG A 280 -10.48 0.39 22.72
C ARG A 280 -9.00 0.75 22.89
N PHE A 281 -8.41 1.56 22.02
CA PHE A 281 -7.02 2.01 22.14
C PHE A 281 -6.85 3.26 23.03
N GLY A 282 -7.93 3.88 23.46
CA GLY A 282 -7.89 5.04 24.37
C GLY A 282 -6.93 6.14 23.89
N ALA A 283 -6.01 6.56 24.76
CA ALA A 283 -5.01 7.58 24.46
C ALA A 283 -4.02 7.17 23.34
N GLY A 284 -3.94 5.89 22.99
CA GLY A 284 -3.15 5.38 21.87
C GLY A 284 -3.76 5.66 20.50
N ALA A 285 -5.03 6.09 20.40
CA ALA A 285 -5.69 6.35 19.13
C ALA A 285 -5.71 7.86 18.80
N VAL A 286 -4.72 8.34 18.08
CA VAL A 286 -4.61 9.76 17.69
C VAL A 286 -4.95 9.97 16.21
N HIS A 287 -5.69 11.04 15.92
CA HIS A 287 -6.03 11.47 14.57
C HIS A 287 -5.52 12.88 14.32
N LEU A 288 -4.79 13.07 13.20
CA LEU A 288 -4.32 14.37 12.77
C LEU A 288 -5.28 14.93 11.70
N GLU A 289 -5.99 15.99 12.03
CA GLU A 289 -6.97 16.62 11.11
C GLU A 289 -6.34 17.74 10.29
N ARG A 290 -5.45 18.55 10.92
CA ARG A 290 -4.91 19.73 10.28
C ARG A 290 -3.95 19.39 9.15
N THR A 291 -4.29 19.82 7.93
CA THR A 291 -3.45 19.66 6.74
C THR A 291 -2.55 20.87 6.53
N TYR A 292 -1.28 20.62 6.19
CA TYR A 292 -0.27 21.66 5.92
C TYR A 292 0.13 21.73 4.46
N ARG A 293 -0.09 20.68 3.69
CA ARG A 293 0.43 20.51 2.32
C ARG A 293 -0.58 20.91 1.25
N ASN A 294 -1.83 20.47 1.35
CA ASN A 294 -2.87 20.74 0.34
C ASN A 294 -3.67 21.99 0.71
N ARG A 295 -3.63 23.00 -0.17
CA ARG A 295 -4.41 24.24 -0.05
C ARG A 295 -5.20 24.48 -1.34
N GLY A 296 -6.27 25.30 -1.27
CA GLY A 296 -7.06 25.69 -2.43
C GLY A 296 -7.98 24.60 -2.97
N ALA A 297 -8.23 24.62 -4.28
CA ALA A 297 -9.23 23.80 -4.96
C ALA A 297 -9.01 22.29 -4.79
N LEU A 298 -7.77 21.81 -4.84
CA LEU A 298 -7.45 20.40 -4.65
C LEU A 298 -7.87 19.89 -3.26
N ALA A 299 -7.66 20.70 -2.21
CA ALA A 299 -8.06 20.33 -0.86
C ALA A 299 -9.58 20.21 -0.71
N GLN A 300 -10.32 21.14 -1.31
CA GLN A 300 -11.79 21.13 -1.31
C GLN A 300 -12.35 19.91 -2.03
N VAL A 301 -11.87 19.66 -3.25
CA VAL A 301 -12.30 18.50 -4.05
C VAL A 301 -11.97 17.18 -3.34
N ALA A 302 -10.78 17.06 -2.76
CA ALA A 302 -10.38 15.88 -1.99
C ALA A 302 -11.24 15.69 -0.72
N GLN A 303 -11.68 16.77 -0.08
CA GLN A 303 -12.56 16.70 1.08
C GLN A 303 -13.95 16.18 0.69
N GLN A 304 -14.55 16.68 -0.39
CA GLN A 304 -15.85 16.21 -0.88
C GLN A 304 -15.80 14.72 -1.26
N LEU A 305 -14.71 14.31 -1.91
CA LEU A 305 -14.51 12.91 -2.25
C LEU A 305 -14.44 12.00 -1.00
N ARG A 306 -13.75 12.44 0.06
CA ARG A 306 -13.67 11.69 1.34
C ARG A 306 -15.02 11.60 2.05
N GLN A 307 -15.86 12.61 1.94
CA GLN A 307 -17.20 12.61 2.52
C GLN A 307 -18.18 11.72 1.75
N GLY A 308 -17.79 11.24 0.55
CA GLY A 308 -18.64 10.40 -0.30
C GLY A 308 -19.81 11.16 -0.96
N ASP A 309 -19.83 12.49 -0.87
CA ASP A 309 -20.85 13.32 -1.53
C ASP A 309 -20.46 13.55 -2.99
N LEU A 310 -20.98 12.69 -3.87
CA LEU A 310 -20.72 12.75 -5.31
C LEU A 310 -21.30 14.00 -5.96
N THR A 311 -22.39 14.53 -5.43
CA THR A 311 -23.02 15.75 -5.95
C THR A 311 -22.15 16.97 -5.64
N ALA A 312 -21.74 17.11 -4.38
CA ALA A 312 -20.84 18.19 -3.97
C ALA A 312 -19.45 18.05 -4.64
N PHE A 313 -18.95 16.83 -4.82
CA PHE A 313 -17.71 16.56 -5.58
C PHE A 313 -17.83 17.02 -7.04
N GLY A 314 -18.91 16.67 -7.74
CA GLY A 314 -19.15 17.10 -9.10
C GLY A 314 -19.29 18.62 -9.22
N ALA A 315 -20.01 19.27 -8.31
CA ALA A 315 -20.13 20.71 -8.23
C ALA A 315 -18.78 21.40 -7.97
N ALA A 316 -17.96 20.87 -7.07
CA ALA A 316 -16.63 21.39 -6.79
C ALA A 316 -15.70 21.28 -8.02
N LEU A 317 -15.77 20.18 -8.79
CA LEU A 317 -15.03 20.05 -10.05
C LEU A 317 -15.50 21.07 -11.11
N ALA A 318 -16.80 21.29 -11.23
CA ALA A 318 -17.36 22.24 -12.20
C ALA A 318 -17.05 23.71 -11.86
N ALA A 319 -16.84 24.01 -10.57
CA ALA A 319 -16.55 25.36 -10.08
C ALA A 319 -15.05 25.68 -10.01
N LEU A 320 -14.17 24.81 -10.54
CA LEU A 320 -12.71 25.04 -10.52
C LEU A 320 -12.33 26.29 -11.31
N PRO A 321 -11.52 27.21 -10.72
CA PRO A 321 -10.94 28.32 -11.46
C PRO A 321 -9.98 27.84 -12.57
N GLU A 322 -9.86 28.57 -13.67
CA GLU A 322 -8.94 28.23 -14.77
C GLU A 322 -7.47 28.08 -14.32
N GLN A 323 -7.07 28.83 -13.31
CA GLN A 323 -5.70 28.79 -12.75
C GLN A 323 -5.58 27.88 -11.53
N ALA A 324 -6.54 27.00 -11.29
CA ALA A 324 -6.49 26.08 -10.18
C ALA A 324 -5.34 25.07 -10.36
N ASN A 325 -4.80 24.61 -9.24
CA ASN A 325 -3.82 23.50 -9.21
C ASN A 325 -4.43 22.12 -9.54
N LEU A 326 -5.71 22.06 -9.82
CA LEU A 326 -6.47 20.94 -10.36
C LEU A 326 -7.21 21.39 -11.61
N GLN A 327 -7.09 20.64 -12.69
CA GLN A 327 -7.76 20.89 -13.97
C GLN A 327 -8.49 19.65 -14.44
N VAL A 328 -9.65 19.82 -15.02
CA VAL A 328 -10.45 18.75 -15.63
C VAL A 328 -10.46 18.94 -17.14
N HIS A 329 -10.01 17.91 -17.87
CA HIS A 329 -9.97 17.92 -19.35
C HIS A 329 -10.96 16.88 -19.90
N PRO A 330 -12.20 17.25 -20.22
CA PRO A 330 -13.16 16.33 -20.81
C PRO A 330 -12.65 15.78 -22.15
N SER A 331 -12.71 14.48 -22.34
CA SER A 331 -12.28 13.84 -23.58
C SER A 331 -13.20 12.65 -23.90
N PRO A 332 -13.57 12.43 -25.18
CA PRO A 332 -14.36 11.27 -25.54
C PRO A 332 -13.64 9.95 -25.26
N LEU A 333 -14.31 9.00 -24.63
CA LEU A 333 -13.72 7.68 -24.29
C LEU A 333 -13.14 6.90 -25.48
N ARG A 334 -13.68 7.15 -26.68
CA ARG A 334 -13.21 6.49 -27.92
C ARG A 334 -11.87 7.04 -28.45
N ARG A 335 -11.39 8.15 -27.91
CA ARG A 335 -10.19 8.81 -28.37
C ARG A 335 -9.21 8.98 -27.23
N PHE A 336 -7.99 8.46 -27.43
CA PHE A 336 -6.92 8.64 -26.44
C PHE A 336 -6.56 10.15 -26.33
N PRO A 337 -6.49 10.73 -25.10
CA PRO A 337 -6.28 12.16 -24.92
C PRO A 337 -4.94 12.63 -25.50
N ALA A 338 -4.97 13.65 -26.36
CA ALA A 338 -3.78 14.21 -26.99
C ALA A 338 -2.80 14.76 -25.95
N LEU A 339 -3.31 15.41 -24.90
CA LEU A 339 -2.53 15.95 -23.79
C LEU A 339 -1.61 14.90 -23.16
N VAL A 340 -2.10 13.66 -22.97
CA VAL A 340 -1.32 12.57 -22.36
C VAL A 340 -0.17 12.17 -23.28
N ARG A 341 -0.43 12.10 -24.61
CA ARG A 341 0.61 11.76 -25.60
C ARG A 341 1.68 12.85 -25.66
N GLU A 342 1.29 14.10 -25.69
CA GLU A 342 2.22 15.25 -25.71
C GLU A 342 3.09 15.27 -24.46
N ARG A 343 2.49 15.11 -23.28
CA ARG A 343 3.21 15.05 -22.01
C ARG A 343 4.20 13.88 -21.96
N TRP A 344 3.79 12.71 -22.44
CA TRP A 344 4.68 11.56 -22.52
C TRP A 344 5.89 11.86 -23.41
N LEU A 345 5.70 12.42 -24.59
CA LEU A 345 6.80 12.77 -25.50
C LEU A 345 7.75 13.82 -24.89
N GLN A 346 7.20 14.82 -24.21
CA GLN A 346 8.00 15.84 -23.49
C GLN A 346 8.85 15.22 -22.38
N ARG A 347 8.29 14.24 -21.65
CA ARG A 347 8.98 13.51 -20.57
C ARG A 347 10.02 12.53 -21.09
N LEU A 348 9.73 11.85 -22.18
CA LEU A 348 10.59 10.79 -22.72
C LEU A 348 11.95 11.32 -23.17
N LYS A 349 12.02 12.50 -23.78
CA LYS A 349 13.25 13.08 -24.31
C LYS A 349 14.35 13.25 -23.24
N PRO A 350 14.14 13.96 -22.13
CA PRO A 350 15.16 14.09 -21.09
C PRO A 350 15.50 12.74 -20.42
N LEU A 351 14.53 11.83 -20.29
CA LEU A 351 14.82 10.47 -19.80
C LEU A 351 15.76 9.71 -20.73
N GLN A 352 15.60 9.86 -22.05
CA GLN A 352 16.46 9.23 -23.02
C GLN A 352 17.88 9.79 -23.01
N GLU A 353 18.02 11.11 -22.85
CA GLU A 353 19.32 11.79 -22.77
C GLU A 353 20.11 11.29 -21.55
N LEU A 354 19.51 11.33 -20.36
CA LEU A 354 20.11 10.83 -19.12
C LEU A 354 20.39 9.31 -19.18
N ALA A 355 19.50 8.52 -19.76
CA ALA A 355 19.69 7.08 -19.89
C ALA A 355 20.86 6.71 -20.80
N ARG A 356 21.13 7.48 -21.90
CA ARG A 356 22.29 7.29 -22.77
C ARG A 356 23.60 7.68 -22.08
N GLU A 357 23.59 8.72 -21.25
CA GLU A 357 24.73 9.09 -20.44
C GLU A 357 25.06 7.99 -19.42
N LEU A 358 24.05 7.50 -18.73
CA LEU A 358 24.19 6.42 -17.76
C LEU A 358 24.63 5.09 -18.37
N ASP A 359 24.29 4.81 -19.61
CA ASP A 359 24.73 3.60 -20.30
C ASP A 359 26.27 3.54 -20.46
N ARG A 360 26.91 4.69 -20.56
CA ARG A 360 28.37 4.88 -20.71
C ARG A 360 29.10 5.15 -19.39
N CYS A 361 28.36 5.42 -18.32
CA CYS A 361 28.93 5.80 -17.01
C CYS A 361 29.61 4.59 -16.36
N PRO A 362 30.82 4.72 -15.77
CA PRO A 362 31.42 3.68 -14.93
C PRO A 362 30.57 3.37 -13.69
N ASP A 363 30.58 2.09 -13.24
CA ASP A 363 29.76 1.65 -12.12
C ASP A 363 30.03 2.41 -10.82
N GLN A 364 31.28 2.79 -10.55
CA GLN A 364 31.65 3.56 -9.37
C GLN A 364 30.98 4.92 -9.24
N ASN A 365 30.56 5.54 -10.36
CA ASN A 365 29.91 6.83 -10.40
C ASN A 365 28.38 6.72 -10.62
N LEU A 366 27.88 5.50 -10.81
CA LEU A 366 26.53 5.25 -11.28
C LEU A 366 25.46 5.86 -10.35
N MET A 367 25.65 5.73 -9.04
CA MET A 367 24.68 6.28 -8.06
C MET A 367 24.60 7.80 -8.14
N ALA A 368 25.73 8.50 -8.23
CA ALA A 368 25.75 9.96 -8.28
C ALA A 368 25.13 10.49 -9.59
N VAL A 369 25.49 9.88 -10.74
CA VAL A 369 25.03 10.29 -12.07
C VAL A 369 23.55 9.90 -12.30
N SER A 370 23.04 8.87 -11.61
CA SER A 370 21.64 8.42 -11.76
C SER A 370 20.61 9.26 -11.00
N ARG A 371 21.03 10.05 -10.01
CA ARG A 371 20.11 10.87 -9.19
C ARG A 371 19.15 11.75 -10.00
N PRO A 372 19.60 12.52 -11.03
CA PRO A 372 18.70 13.33 -11.85
C PRO A 372 17.65 12.49 -12.60
N LEU A 373 18.03 11.28 -13.06
CA LEU A 373 17.12 10.38 -13.74
C LEU A 373 15.99 9.90 -12.81
N PHE A 374 16.34 9.45 -11.60
CA PHE A 374 15.36 8.99 -10.63
C PHE A 374 14.47 10.13 -10.11
N ALA A 375 15.03 11.34 -9.93
CA ALA A 375 14.25 12.53 -9.62
C ALA A 375 13.23 12.85 -10.72
N LEU A 376 13.63 12.73 -12.00
CA LEU A 376 12.73 12.95 -13.14
C LEU A 376 11.60 11.90 -13.21
N LEU A 377 11.86 10.65 -12.78
CA LEU A 377 10.81 9.62 -12.69
C LEU A 377 9.72 9.98 -11.67
N GLU A 378 10.07 10.72 -10.64
CA GLU A 378 9.15 11.10 -9.55
C GLU A 378 8.40 12.41 -9.81
N GLN A 379 8.77 13.20 -10.83
CA GLN A 379 8.10 14.46 -11.13
C GLN A 379 6.68 14.29 -11.67
N ASP A 380 6.48 13.32 -12.56
CA ASP A 380 5.20 13.11 -13.24
C ASP A 380 4.67 11.70 -13.03
N LEU A 381 3.41 11.58 -12.64
CA LEU A 381 2.69 10.32 -12.56
C LEU A 381 1.47 10.33 -13.49
N LEU A 382 1.36 9.31 -14.33
CA LEU A 382 0.15 9.01 -15.10
C LEU A 382 -0.55 7.81 -14.47
N LEU A 383 -1.78 8.02 -14.00
CA LEU A 383 -2.54 7.04 -13.23
C LEU A 383 -3.77 6.56 -13.98
N CYS A 384 -4.00 5.25 -13.93
CA CYS A 384 -5.18 4.59 -14.46
C CYS A 384 -5.92 3.86 -13.33
N PRO A 385 -7.25 3.98 -13.20
CA PRO A 385 -8.01 3.23 -12.20
C PRO A 385 -8.13 1.74 -12.54
N ARG A 386 -7.95 1.37 -13.83
CA ARG A 386 -8.18 0.00 -14.34
C ARG A 386 -6.96 -0.53 -15.08
N ARG A 387 -6.79 -1.85 -15.08
CA ARG A 387 -5.75 -2.52 -15.89
C ARG A 387 -6.18 -2.74 -17.34
N ARG A 388 -7.47 -2.98 -17.60
CA ARG A 388 -8.06 -3.28 -18.90
C ARG A 388 -9.24 -2.39 -19.23
N GLY A 389 -9.53 -2.23 -20.51
CA GLY A 389 -10.60 -1.38 -21.04
C GLY A 389 -10.09 -0.04 -21.58
N PRO A 390 -10.99 0.87 -21.98
CA PRO A 390 -10.61 2.20 -22.44
C PRO A 390 -9.84 2.97 -21.37
N TRP A 391 -8.79 3.67 -21.78
CA TRP A 391 -7.89 4.46 -20.92
C TRP A 391 -7.29 3.68 -19.74
N SER A 392 -7.24 2.38 -19.86
CA SER A 392 -6.60 1.50 -18.88
C SER A 392 -5.08 1.50 -19.01
N LEU A 393 -4.42 0.88 -18.05
CA LEU A 393 -2.97 0.70 -18.08
C LEU A 393 -2.48 0.04 -19.39
N GLU A 394 -3.16 -1.05 -19.81
CA GLU A 394 -2.81 -1.79 -21.04
C GLU A 394 -3.05 -0.94 -22.30
N ASP A 395 -4.14 -0.16 -22.32
CA ASP A 395 -4.48 0.72 -23.43
C ASP A 395 -3.47 1.87 -23.57
N VAL A 396 -3.08 2.48 -22.46
CA VAL A 396 -2.03 3.51 -22.42
C VAL A 396 -0.71 2.98 -22.92
N HIS A 397 -0.25 1.84 -22.41
CA HIS A 397 1.02 1.24 -22.83
C HIS A 397 0.98 0.87 -24.33
N ARG A 398 -0.10 0.27 -24.82
CA ARG A 398 -0.27 -0.06 -26.23
C ARG A 398 -0.25 1.17 -27.12
N THR A 399 -0.93 2.23 -26.70
CA THR A 399 -1.04 3.48 -27.48
C THR A 399 0.27 4.25 -27.54
N LEU A 400 1.03 4.28 -26.44
CA LEU A 400 2.25 5.09 -26.34
C LEU A 400 3.52 4.34 -26.77
N LEU A 401 3.57 3.02 -26.59
CA LEU A 401 4.73 2.20 -26.94
C LEU A 401 4.56 1.38 -28.22
N GLY A 402 3.32 1.21 -28.69
CA GLY A 402 2.97 0.27 -29.76
C GLY A 402 2.79 -1.17 -29.27
N ALA A 403 1.92 -1.91 -29.93
CA ALA A 403 1.56 -3.27 -29.52
C ALA A 403 2.75 -4.25 -29.53
N SER A 404 3.71 -4.07 -30.43
CA SER A 404 4.90 -4.94 -30.54
C SER A 404 5.95 -4.70 -29.45
N ALA A 405 5.89 -3.57 -28.74
CA ALA A 405 6.83 -3.27 -27.67
C ALA A 405 6.31 -3.74 -26.31
N VAL A 406 4.98 -3.86 -26.14
CA VAL A 406 4.40 -4.34 -24.89
C VAL A 406 4.75 -5.82 -24.70
N GLY A 407 5.52 -6.13 -23.64
CA GLY A 407 5.98 -7.50 -23.34
C GLY A 407 7.33 -7.92 -23.95
N ASN A 408 7.92 -7.11 -24.83
CA ASN A 408 9.26 -7.36 -25.36
C ASN A 408 10.27 -6.31 -24.86
N VAL A 409 11.04 -6.67 -23.83
CA VAL A 409 12.00 -5.77 -23.16
C VAL A 409 13.08 -5.26 -24.12
N GLU A 410 13.50 -6.06 -25.09
CA GLU A 410 14.54 -5.66 -26.06
C GLU A 410 14.07 -4.52 -26.98
N ARG A 411 12.76 -4.44 -27.25
CA ARG A 411 12.15 -3.41 -28.08
C ARG A 411 11.76 -2.14 -27.34
N TRP A 412 11.91 -2.10 -26.03
CA TRP A 412 11.59 -0.91 -25.27
C TRP A 412 12.50 0.24 -25.64
N PRO A 413 11.99 1.47 -25.72
CA PRO A 413 12.85 2.62 -25.97
C PRO A 413 13.83 2.83 -24.80
N ILE A 414 15.02 3.35 -25.09
CA ILE A 414 15.95 3.83 -24.07
C ILE A 414 15.24 4.93 -23.27
N GLY A 415 15.44 4.96 -21.97
CA GLY A 415 14.78 5.92 -21.09
C GLY A 415 13.36 5.51 -20.68
N LEU A 416 12.85 4.34 -21.11
CA LEU A 416 11.54 3.87 -20.69
C LEU A 416 11.53 3.59 -19.20
N PRO A 417 10.61 4.21 -18.42
CA PRO A 417 10.35 3.81 -17.05
C PRO A 417 9.82 2.38 -16.99
N VAL A 418 10.32 1.62 -16.03
CA VAL A 418 9.92 0.21 -15.80
C VAL A 418 9.62 0.00 -14.33
N ILE A 419 8.78 -1.00 -14.02
CA ILE A 419 8.43 -1.35 -12.65
C ILE A 419 8.67 -2.83 -12.39
N CYS A 420 9.27 -3.13 -11.25
CA CYS A 420 9.39 -4.49 -10.75
C CYS A 420 8.05 -4.94 -10.16
N GLY A 421 7.50 -6.03 -10.67
CA GLY A 421 6.17 -6.55 -10.26
C GLY A 421 6.22 -7.64 -9.20
N SER A 422 7.37 -7.90 -8.57
CA SER A 422 7.53 -8.91 -7.53
C SER A 422 8.71 -8.60 -6.60
N ASN A 423 8.64 -9.06 -5.37
CA ASN A 423 9.80 -8.99 -4.47
C ASN A 423 10.91 -9.92 -4.96
N GLN A 424 12.14 -9.41 -5.03
CA GLN A 424 13.35 -10.12 -5.42
C GLN A 424 14.49 -9.75 -4.45
N PRO A 425 14.47 -10.30 -3.23
CA PRO A 425 15.43 -9.93 -2.19
C PRO A 425 16.89 -10.18 -2.62
N GLU A 426 17.10 -11.19 -3.45
CA GLU A 426 18.42 -11.55 -4.01
C GLU A 426 19.01 -10.44 -4.90
N LEU A 427 18.17 -9.55 -5.41
CA LEU A 427 18.58 -8.39 -6.20
C LEU A 427 18.43 -7.06 -5.45
N GLY A 428 17.95 -7.09 -4.22
CA GLY A 428 17.65 -5.89 -3.44
C GLY A 428 16.39 -5.15 -3.92
N LEU A 429 15.53 -5.81 -4.70
CA LEU A 429 14.33 -5.21 -5.30
C LEU A 429 13.05 -5.62 -4.56
N ALA A 430 12.17 -4.65 -4.40
CA ALA A 430 10.80 -4.83 -3.92
C ALA A 430 9.79 -4.70 -5.05
N ASN A 431 8.60 -5.27 -4.84
CA ASN A 431 7.46 -5.02 -5.72
C ASN A 431 7.11 -3.53 -5.69
N GLY A 432 7.00 -2.93 -6.88
CA GLY A 432 6.74 -1.50 -7.05
C GLY A 432 7.98 -0.63 -7.25
N ASP A 433 9.19 -1.18 -7.14
CA ASP A 433 10.40 -0.43 -7.42
C ASP A 433 10.47 0.00 -8.89
N LEU A 434 10.77 1.29 -9.09
CA LEU A 434 10.89 1.89 -10.41
C LEU A 434 12.33 1.85 -10.89
N GLY A 435 12.50 1.57 -12.16
CA GLY A 435 13.77 1.62 -12.87
C GLY A 435 13.63 2.23 -14.25
N VAL A 436 14.69 2.20 -15.01
CA VAL A 436 14.75 2.74 -16.38
C VAL A 436 15.49 1.79 -17.31
N ALA A 437 14.98 1.65 -18.52
CA ALA A 437 15.64 0.89 -19.59
C ALA A 437 16.84 1.69 -20.15
N ILE A 438 18.05 1.10 -20.09
CA ILE A 438 19.29 1.62 -20.68
C ILE A 438 19.85 0.61 -21.67
N GLY A 439 20.75 1.02 -22.55
CA GLY A 439 21.27 0.18 -23.62
C GLY A 439 20.22 -0.19 -24.68
N PHE A 440 20.58 -1.01 -25.64
CA PHE A 440 19.69 -1.43 -26.74
C PHE A 440 19.97 -2.89 -27.17
N GLY A 441 18.95 -3.60 -27.65
CA GLY A 441 19.08 -4.98 -28.12
C GLY A 441 19.70 -5.91 -27.08
N ALA A 442 20.74 -6.64 -27.46
CA ALA A 442 21.47 -7.57 -26.58
C ALA A 442 22.19 -6.88 -25.42
N GLU A 443 22.52 -5.59 -25.58
CA GLU A 443 23.15 -4.75 -24.55
C GLU A 443 22.15 -4.17 -23.55
N ARG A 444 20.85 -4.51 -23.70
CA ARG A 444 19.78 -4.03 -22.82
C ARG A 444 20.09 -4.32 -21.36
N ARG A 445 20.05 -3.25 -20.53
CA ARG A 445 20.09 -3.33 -19.07
C ARG A 445 18.95 -2.50 -18.50
N LEU A 446 18.64 -2.77 -17.27
CA LEU A 446 17.65 -2.03 -16.48
C LEU A 446 18.33 -1.44 -15.28
N LEU A 447 18.27 -0.12 -15.15
CA LEU A 447 18.84 0.59 -14.03
C LEU A 447 17.80 0.72 -12.93
N PHE A 448 18.10 0.21 -11.74
CA PHE A 448 17.29 0.35 -10.54
C PHE A 448 18.10 0.95 -9.40
N GLN A 449 17.43 1.63 -8.49
CA GLN A 449 17.93 1.85 -7.15
C GLN A 449 17.58 0.62 -6.32
N VAL A 450 18.57 -0.02 -5.73
CA VAL A 450 18.42 -1.19 -4.89
C VAL A 450 18.93 -0.89 -3.49
N VAL A 451 18.43 -1.63 -2.50
CA VAL A 451 18.90 -1.53 -1.12
C VAL A 451 19.76 -2.75 -0.84
N ASP A 452 21.01 -2.53 -0.50
CA ASP A 452 21.95 -3.61 -0.16
C ASP A 452 21.58 -4.29 1.18
N PRO A 453 22.27 -5.37 1.57
CA PRO A 453 22.04 -6.04 2.87
C PRO A 453 22.28 -5.12 4.07
N GLU A 454 23.17 -4.15 3.94
CA GLU A 454 23.55 -3.17 4.96
C GLU A 454 22.55 -2.00 5.04
N GLY A 455 21.56 -1.97 4.13
CA GLY A 455 20.51 -0.93 4.10
C GLY A 455 20.89 0.32 3.29
N GLN A 456 22.02 0.33 2.59
CA GLN A 456 22.42 1.45 1.75
C GLN A 456 21.76 1.39 0.38
N VAL A 457 21.47 2.56 -0.18
CA VAL A 457 20.87 2.68 -1.52
C VAL A 457 21.99 2.80 -2.55
N GLU A 458 21.97 1.91 -3.52
CA GLU A 458 22.90 1.95 -4.66
C GLU A 458 22.14 1.83 -5.99
N ALA A 459 22.78 2.30 -7.07
CA ALA A 459 22.25 2.11 -8.42
C ALA A 459 22.89 0.88 -9.06
N ARG A 460 22.08 -0.03 -9.59
CA ARG A 460 22.55 -1.26 -10.25
C ARG A 460 21.98 -1.42 -11.64
N ARG A 461 22.84 -1.84 -12.58
CA ARG A 461 22.45 -2.31 -13.90
C ARG A 461 22.13 -3.80 -13.85
N LEU A 462 20.88 -4.15 -14.13
CA LEU A 462 20.42 -5.52 -14.09
C LEU A 462 20.07 -6.00 -15.49
N HIS A 463 20.49 -7.24 -15.80
CA HIS A 463 20.07 -7.88 -17.06
C HIS A 463 18.58 -8.25 -16.97
N PRO A 464 17.77 -8.01 -18.02
CA PRO A 464 16.33 -8.31 -18.00
C PRO A 464 15.99 -9.75 -17.61
N ALA A 465 16.79 -10.74 -18.03
CA ALA A 465 16.57 -12.14 -17.72
C ALA A 465 16.67 -12.49 -16.22
N ARG A 466 17.26 -11.62 -15.40
CA ARG A 466 17.31 -11.80 -13.94
C ARG A 466 16.06 -11.31 -13.24
N LEU A 467 15.22 -10.54 -13.95
CA LEU A 467 14.07 -9.87 -13.38
C LEU A 467 12.78 -10.62 -13.64
N ARG A 468 12.00 -10.83 -12.60
CA ARG A 468 10.68 -11.45 -12.67
C ARG A 468 9.61 -10.37 -12.75
N ARG A 469 8.55 -10.60 -13.55
CA ARG A 469 7.37 -9.71 -13.64
C ARG A 469 7.73 -8.24 -13.86
N LEU A 470 8.49 -7.99 -14.91
CA LEU A 470 8.84 -6.65 -15.32
C LEU A 470 7.74 -6.08 -16.23
N GLU A 471 7.31 -4.85 -15.99
CA GLU A 471 6.29 -4.15 -16.78
C GLU A 471 6.78 -2.74 -17.13
N PRO A 472 6.33 -2.18 -18.29
CA PRO A 472 6.50 -0.73 -18.53
C PRO A 472 5.81 0.09 -17.45
N ALA A 473 6.38 1.24 -17.09
CA ALA A 473 5.85 2.16 -16.08
C ALA A 473 5.59 3.57 -16.65
N VAL A 474 5.14 3.65 -17.89
CA VAL A 474 4.65 4.91 -18.49
C VAL A 474 3.44 5.43 -17.74
N ALA A 475 2.55 4.52 -17.39
CA ALA A 475 1.43 4.73 -16.47
C ALA A 475 1.45 3.67 -15.37
N LEU A 476 0.81 3.97 -14.25
CA LEU A 476 0.63 3.06 -13.13
C LEU A 476 -0.86 2.94 -12.78
N THR A 477 -1.24 1.84 -12.15
CA THR A 477 -2.55 1.81 -11.48
C THR A 477 -2.50 2.66 -10.21
N ILE A 478 -3.65 3.19 -9.78
CA ILE A 478 -3.75 4.00 -8.55
C ILE A 478 -3.18 3.21 -7.34
N HIS A 479 -3.47 1.91 -7.23
CA HIS A 479 -2.91 1.06 -6.17
C HIS A 479 -1.37 0.97 -6.20
N ARG A 480 -0.77 0.84 -7.40
CA ARG A 480 0.69 0.79 -7.53
C ARG A 480 1.38 2.13 -7.28
N ALA A 481 0.64 3.22 -7.35
CA ALA A 481 1.12 4.56 -7.05
C ALA A 481 1.00 4.94 -5.56
N GLN A 482 0.36 4.10 -4.74
CA GLN A 482 0.29 4.34 -3.29
C GLN A 482 1.70 4.49 -2.69
N GLY A 483 1.87 5.40 -1.74
CA GLY A 483 3.17 5.76 -1.20
C GLY A 483 4.06 6.56 -2.18
N SER A 484 3.57 6.91 -3.39
CA SER A 484 4.27 7.79 -4.33
C SER A 484 3.84 9.24 -4.15
N GLU A 485 4.78 10.15 -4.39
CA GLU A 485 4.52 11.60 -4.53
C GLU A 485 5.07 12.06 -5.87
N ALA A 486 4.43 13.07 -6.45
CA ALA A 486 4.87 13.68 -7.69
C ALA A 486 4.47 15.16 -7.73
N ASP A 487 5.24 15.94 -8.49
CA ASP A 487 4.93 17.36 -8.70
C ASP A 487 3.67 17.52 -9.55
N ARG A 488 3.43 16.56 -10.45
CA ARG A 488 2.27 16.52 -11.34
C ARG A 488 1.68 15.12 -11.41
N VAL A 489 0.36 15.05 -11.27
CA VAL A 489 -0.39 13.79 -11.42
C VAL A 489 -1.46 13.97 -12.49
N ILE A 490 -1.50 13.07 -13.45
CA ILE A 490 -2.56 12.97 -14.45
C ILE A 490 -3.34 11.70 -14.15
N VAL A 491 -4.64 11.82 -13.94
CA VAL A 491 -5.53 10.67 -13.73
C VAL A 491 -6.40 10.50 -14.97
N LEU A 492 -6.29 9.36 -15.63
CA LEU A 492 -7.21 8.98 -16.70
C LEU A 492 -8.44 8.33 -16.10
N TRP A 493 -9.54 9.08 -16.09
CA TRP A 493 -10.81 8.64 -15.51
C TRP A 493 -11.79 8.32 -16.64
N PRO A 494 -12.04 7.02 -16.97
CA PRO A 494 -12.94 6.61 -18.04
C PRO A 494 -14.42 6.77 -17.68
#